data_381e3116b4d48c783ca6f48dfc203698
#
_entry.id   381e3116b4d48c783ca6f48dfc203698
#
_cell.length_a   1.000
_cell.length_b   1.000
_cell.length_c   1.000
_cell.angle_alpha   90.00
_cell.angle_beta   90.00
_cell.angle_gamma   90.00
#
_symmetry.space_group_name_H-M   'P 1'
#
loop_
_entity.id
_entity.type
_entity.pdbx_description
1 polymer ?
#
loop_
_entity_poly.entity_id
_entity_poly.type
_entity_poly.pdbx_seq_one_letter_code
_entity_poly.pdbx_strand_id
1 'polypeptide(L)'
;MCRMGNGRFAWWLLKKEDVQLRTLDPYYMERVGIFMNEVGKQLADLQISRGGNIIMVQVENEYGSYGIDKPYVSAIRDLVKKAGFTDVPLFQCDWSSNFTNNALDDLLWTVNFGTGANIDEQFKKLKSLRPETPMMCSEFWSGWFDHWGRKHETRDAATMVSGIKDMLDRNISFSLYMTHGGTTFGWWGGANNPAYSAMCSSYDYDAPISEAGWTTPKYFQLRDLLKQYLPEGETLPEPPAQFPVISVPAITEWEVAPLFDNLPQAKQTEDIKPMELFDQGWGSILYRTTLKEDVKGILHIDEVHDWAQVFADGKLLGRLDRRRGEFTLPLKETLKKRYTPGYSGRSDGTCEL
;
A
#
# COMPACT_ATOMS: atom_id res chain seq x y z
N MET A 1 13.95 -11.34 -0.16
CA MET A 1 13.67 -9.94 0.22
C MET A 1 12.26 -9.63 -0.27
N CYS A 2 11.28 -9.43 0.62
CA CYS A 2 9.90 -9.24 0.20
C CYS A 2 9.75 -7.86 -0.44
N ARG A 3 9.64 -7.80 -1.76
CA ARG A 3 9.13 -6.60 -2.42
C ARG A 3 7.65 -6.50 -2.08
N MET A 4 7.29 -5.69 -1.07
CA MET A 4 5.94 -5.18 -1.03
C MET A 4 5.70 -4.51 -2.37
N GLY A 5 4.57 -4.79 -3.00
CA GLY A 5 4.20 -4.10 -4.23
C GLY A 5 4.42 -2.60 -4.05
N ASN A 6 4.86 -1.92 -5.09
CA ASN A 6 5.38 -0.55 -5.07
C ASN A 6 4.40 0.54 -4.56
N GLY A 7 3.24 0.16 -4.04
CA GLY A 7 2.16 1.08 -3.67
C GLY A 7 2.50 2.16 -2.63
N ARG A 8 3.69 2.12 -2.02
CA ARG A 8 4.15 3.13 -1.04
C ARG A 8 5.44 3.83 -1.42
N PHE A 9 6.19 3.31 -2.38
CA PHE A 9 7.44 3.91 -2.84
C PHE A 9 7.35 4.31 -4.30
N ALA A 10 8.06 5.37 -4.67
CA ALA A 10 8.17 5.77 -6.06
C ALA A 10 8.86 4.64 -6.85
N TRP A 11 8.17 4.11 -7.86
CA TRP A 11 8.63 2.96 -8.66
C TRP A 11 10.02 3.16 -9.27
N TRP A 12 10.37 4.41 -9.64
CA TRP A 12 11.68 4.75 -10.21
C TRP A 12 12.87 4.47 -9.27
N LEU A 13 12.66 4.31 -7.97
CA LEU A 13 13.69 3.84 -7.05
C LEU A 13 14.18 2.43 -7.43
N LEU A 14 13.32 1.60 -7.99
CA LEU A 14 13.63 0.22 -8.38
C LEU A 14 14.43 0.14 -9.67
N LYS A 15 14.62 1.25 -10.40
CA LYS A 15 15.57 1.31 -11.53
C LYS A 15 17.02 1.08 -11.09
N LYS A 16 17.31 1.37 -9.83
CA LYS A 16 18.60 1.01 -9.22
C LYS A 16 18.46 -0.40 -8.63
N GLU A 17 18.99 -1.39 -9.34
CA GLU A 17 18.80 -2.82 -9.05
C GLU A 17 19.29 -3.23 -7.63
N ASP A 18 20.33 -2.57 -7.10
CA ASP A 18 20.95 -2.84 -5.80
C ASP A 18 20.43 -1.95 -4.66
N VAL A 19 19.39 -1.13 -4.91
CA VAL A 19 18.85 -0.24 -3.86
C VAL A 19 18.26 -1.03 -2.70
N GLN A 20 18.62 -0.63 -1.48
CA GLN A 20 18.07 -1.19 -0.25
C GLN A 20 17.12 -0.18 0.40
N LEU A 21 15.82 -0.40 0.22
CA LEU A 21 14.77 0.47 0.77
C LEU A 21 14.70 0.36 2.29
N ARG A 22 14.38 1.48 2.95
CA ARG A 22 14.25 1.60 4.42
C ARG A 22 15.53 1.18 5.14
N THR A 23 16.68 1.60 4.60
CA THR A 23 18.01 1.44 5.18
C THR A 23 18.83 2.71 5.00
N LEU A 24 20.07 2.71 5.50
CA LEU A 24 21.05 3.79 5.24
C LEU A 24 21.69 3.72 3.85
N ASP A 25 21.07 3.02 2.88
CA ASP A 25 21.53 3.04 1.49
C ASP A 25 21.70 4.48 1.00
N PRO A 26 22.88 4.89 0.49
CA PRO A 26 23.15 6.29 0.17
C PRO A 26 22.21 6.87 -0.89
N TYR A 27 21.85 6.07 -1.90
CA TYR A 27 20.93 6.51 -2.96
C TYR A 27 19.51 6.68 -2.40
N TYR A 28 19.04 5.71 -1.62
CA TYR A 28 17.73 5.80 -0.98
C TYR A 28 17.63 7.02 -0.07
N MET A 29 18.62 7.22 0.82
CA MET A 29 18.65 8.34 1.77
C MET A 29 18.75 9.70 1.09
N GLU A 30 19.48 9.80 -0.04
CA GLU A 30 19.50 11.02 -0.86
C GLU A 30 18.08 11.36 -1.37
N ARG A 31 17.38 10.36 -1.92
CA ARG A 31 16.02 10.57 -2.45
C ARG A 31 15.01 10.92 -1.37
N VAL A 32 15.09 10.26 -0.21
CA VAL A 32 14.27 10.60 0.97
C VAL A 32 14.56 12.03 1.42
N GLY A 33 15.83 12.44 1.46
CA GLY A 33 16.22 13.80 1.84
C GLY A 33 15.65 14.87 0.90
N ILE A 34 15.71 14.64 -0.40
CA ILE A 34 15.09 15.54 -1.40
C ILE A 34 13.57 15.62 -1.18
N PHE A 35 12.91 14.48 -1.03
CA PHE A 35 11.45 14.43 -0.79
C PHE A 35 11.08 15.16 0.51
N MET A 36 11.73 14.87 1.61
CA MET A 36 11.46 15.51 2.90
C MET A 36 11.68 17.03 2.85
N ASN A 37 12.70 17.49 2.12
CA ASN A 37 12.93 18.93 1.95
C ASN A 37 11.76 19.59 1.19
N GLU A 38 11.22 18.96 0.15
CA GLU A 38 10.06 19.50 -0.57
C GLU A 38 8.79 19.46 0.30
N VAL A 39 8.57 18.40 1.08
CA VAL A 39 7.49 18.32 2.07
C VAL A 39 7.62 19.46 3.09
N GLY A 40 8.82 19.70 3.59
CA GLY A 40 9.09 20.79 4.53
C GLY A 40 8.75 22.17 3.97
N LYS A 41 9.13 22.46 2.73
CA LYS A 41 8.78 23.72 2.05
C LYS A 41 7.26 23.97 1.96
N GLN A 42 6.47 22.91 1.86
CA GLN A 42 5.01 23.02 1.73
C GLN A 42 4.30 23.04 3.08
N LEU A 43 4.82 22.35 4.09
CA LEU A 43 4.05 22.02 5.29
C LEU A 43 4.67 22.53 6.60
N ALA A 44 5.97 22.85 6.65
CA ALA A 44 6.62 23.19 7.92
C ALA A 44 6.04 24.45 8.59
N ASP A 45 5.56 25.40 7.80
CA ASP A 45 4.92 26.63 8.32
C ASP A 45 3.48 26.40 8.83
N LEU A 46 2.93 25.21 8.58
CA LEU A 46 1.59 24.84 9.05
C LEU A 46 1.60 24.18 10.44
N GLN A 47 2.73 24.20 11.15
CA GLN A 47 2.80 23.77 12.56
C GLN A 47 1.95 24.69 13.44
N ILE A 48 1.31 24.10 14.46
CA ILE A 48 0.36 24.84 15.31
C ILE A 48 0.99 26.03 16.02
N SER A 49 2.27 25.94 16.39
CA SER A 49 3.06 27.05 16.95
C SER A 49 3.26 28.24 15.98
N ARG A 50 3.06 27.99 14.66
CA ARG A 50 3.16 28.99 13.60
C ARG A 50 1.78 29.40 13.05
N GLY A 51 0.69 29.01 13.71
CA GLY A 51 -0.69 29.34 13.33
C GLY A 51 -1.36 28.34 12.36
N GLY A 52 -0.71 27.23 12.04
CA GLY A 52 -1.29 26.15 11.25
C GLY A 52 -2.00 25.10 12.12
N ASN A 53 -2.29 23.92 11.54
CA ASN A 53 -3.06 22.86 12.17
C ASN A 53 -2.24 21.57 12.43
N ILE A 54 -0.95 21.55 12.11
CA ILE A 54 -0.08 20.39 12.37
C ILE A 54 0.29 20.37 13.85
N ILE A 55 -0.17 19.38 14.59
CA ILE A 55 0.06 19.24 16.04
C ILE A 55 1.19 18.28 16.39
N MET A 56 1.52 17.34 15.48
CA MET A 56 2.63 16.39 15.63
C MET A 56 2.99 15.77 14.29
N VAL A 57 4.21 15.23 14.18
CA VAL A 57 4.71 14.62 12.93
C VAL A 57 5.29 13.24 13.21
N GLN A 58 4.88 12.27 12.40
CA GLN A 58 5.34 10.88 12.51
C GLN A 58 6.69 10.68 11.82
N VAL A 59 7.59 9.96 12.50
CA VAL A 59 8.88 9.52 11.98
C VAL A 59 8.80 8.04 11.64
N GLU A 60 8.90 7.71 10.34
CA GLU A 60 8.73 6.36 9.81
C GLU A 60 7.32 5.80 10.06
N ASN A 61 7.07 4.56 9.70
CA ASN A 61 5.81 3.85 9.98
C ASN A 61 6.08 2.38 10.31
N GLU A 62 5.76 1.97 11.53
CA GLU A 62 5.84 0.58 11.98
C GLU A 62 7.18 -0.09 11.64
N TYR A 63 8.27 0.66 11.77
CA TYR A 63 9.58 0.16 11.37
C TYR A 63 10.05 -1.02 12.23
N GLY A 64 9.63 -1.12 13.49
CA GLY A 64 9.93 -2.25 14.35
C GLY A 64 9.32 -3.58 13.90
N SER A 65 8.27 -3.51 13.08
CA SER A 65 7.68 -4.66 12.39
C SER A 65 8.40 -5.02 11.08
N TYR A 66 9.26 -4.12 10.57
CA TYR A 66 10.02 -4.30 9.34
C TYR A 66 11.49 -4.64 9.59
N GLY A 67 12.13 -3.96 10.53
CA GLY A 67 13.56 -4.07 10.78
C GLY A 67 13.97 -3.55 12.16
N ILE A 68 15.28 -3.58 12.44
CA ILE A 68 15.87 -3.18 13.73
C ILE A 68 17.02 -2.17 13.58
N ASP A 69 17.05 -1.41 12.48
CA ASP A 69 18.11 -0.43 12.20
C ASP A 69 17.79 0.92 12.85
N LYS A 70 18.12 1.07 14.13
CA LYS A 70 17.95 2.31 14.91
C LYS A 70 18.72 3.51 14.32
N PRO A 71 19.95 3.38 13.79
CA PRO A 71 20.66 4.43 13.05
C PRO A 71 19.85 4.96 11.85
N TYR A 72 19.22 4.08 11.06
CA TYR A 72 18.34 4.50 9.96
C TYR A 72 17.16 5.35 10.46
N VAL A 73 16.44 4.89 11.47
CA VAL A 73 15.31 5.65 12.05
C VAL A 73 15.76 7.01 12.58
N SER A 74 16.96 7.07 13.21
CA SER A 74 17.56 8.32 13.65
C SER A 74 17.84 9.26 12.50
N ALA A 75 18.35 8.75 11.37
CA ALA A 75 18.60 9.56 10.18
C ALA A 75 17.29 10.10 9.56
N ILE A 76 16.22 9.31 9.54
CA ILE A 76 14.90 9.79 9.10
C ILE A 76 14.38 10.91 10.02
N ARG A 77 14.45 10.74 11.34
CA ARG A 77 14.11 11.80 12.31
C ARG A 77 14.87 13.09 12.03
N ASP A 78 16.17 12.99 11.77
CA ASP A 78 17.02 14.16 11.52
C ASP A 78 16.66 14.85 10.19
N LEU A 79 16.28 14.09 9.16
CA LEU A 79 15.73 14.64 7.92
C LEU A 79 14.40 15.38 8.15
N VAL A 80 13.49 14.84 8.98
CA VAL A 80 12.24 15.50 9.36
C VAL A 80 12.52 16.83 10.08
N LYS A 81 13.44 16.83 11.06
CA LYS A 81 13.86 18.05 11.75
C LYS A 81 14.50 19.06 10.79
N LYS A 82 15.40 18.61 9.90
CA LYS A 82 16.05 19.43 8.88
C LYS A 82 15.05 20.05 7.89
N ALA A 83 13.96 19.36 7.60
CA ALA A 83 12.88 19.87 6.75
C ALA A 83 12.03 20.97 7.42
N GLY A 84 12.30 21.30 8.70
CA GLY A 84 11.64 22.41 9.41
C GLY A 84 10.56 22.00 10.40
N PHE A 85 10.33 20.70 10.62
CA PHE A 85 9.39 20.21 11.63
C PHE A 85 10.07 20.14 13.01
N THR A 86 10.21 21.29 13.67
CA THR A 86 10.94 21.45 14.93
C THR A 86 10.10 21.94 16.09
N ASP A 87 8.89 22.44 15.82
CA ASP A 87 8.08 23.18 16.78
C ASP A 87 6.90 22.35 17.31
N VAL A 88 6.75 21.13 16.85
CA VAL A 88 5.74 20.17 17.28
C VAL A 88 6.41 18.85 17.70
N PRO A 89 5.79 18.06 18.59
CA PRO A 89 6.30 16.74 18.94
C PRO A 89 6.48 15.86 17.73
N LEU A 90 7.60 15.14 17.64
CA LEU A 90 7.79 14.04 16.73
C LEU A 90 7.42 12.74 17.43
N PHE A 91 6.83 11.80 16.71
CA PHE A 91 6.43 10.50 17.28
C PHE A 91 6.78 9.33 16.38
N GLN A 92 6.87 8.16 16.99
CA GLN A 92 6.98 6.85 16.32
C GLN A 92 5.79 5.99 16.70
N CYS A 93 5.30 5.23 15.74
CA CYS A 93 4.26 4.24 15.98
C CYS A 93 4.73 2.83 15.59
N ASP A 94 4.23 1.83 16.29
CA ASP A 94 4.37 0.42 15.95
C ASP A 94 3.33 -0.43 16.71
N TRP A 95 3.31 -1.71 16.44
CA TRP A 95 2.55 -2.66 17.23
C TRP A 95 3.10 -2.74 18.65
N SER A 96 2.25 -2.99 19.62
CA SER A 96 2.62 -3.09 21.04
C SER A 96 3.74 -4.11 21.35
N SER A 97 3.90 -5.13 20.49
CA SER A 97 4.99 -6.10 20.56
C SER A 97 6.33 -5.59 20.03
N ASN A 98 6.33 -4.64 19.08
CA ASN A 98 7.49 -4.32 18.25
C ASN A 98 8.03 -2.91 18.44
N PHE A 99 7.27 -1.99 19.05
CA PHE A 99 7.61 -0.56 19.11
C PHE A 99 8.98 -0.28 19.77
N THR A 100 9.47 -1.17 20.62
CA THR A 100 10.78 -1.00 21.28
C THR A 100 11.97 -1.38 20.42
N ASN A 101 11.75 -2.06 19.27
CA ASN A 101 12.86 -2.54 18.45
C ASN A 101 13.75 -1.40 17.93
N ASN A 102 13.15 -0.23 17.64
CA ASN A 102 13.85 0.94 17.09
C ASN A 102 13.48 2.24 17.79
N ALA A 103 12.90 2.17 18.98
CA ALA A 103 12.40 3.35 19.69
C ALA A 103 13.52 4.35 19.95
N LEU A 104 13.29 5.61 19.58
CA LEU A 104 14.15 6.75 19.90
C LEU A 104 13.63 7.44 21.15
N ASP A 105 14.55 7.74 22.08
CA ASP A 105 14.17 8.26 23.41
C ASP A 105 13.64 9.70 23.37
N ASP A 106 14.00 10.46 22.34
CA ASP A 106 13.56 11.84 22.13
C ASP A 106 12.24 11.96 21.35
N LEU A 107 11.60 10.84 21.00
CA LEU A 107 10.29 10.80 20.35
C LEU A 107 9.18 10.35 21.29
N LEU A 108 7.95 10.79 21.03
CA LEU A 108 6.76 10.22 21.65
C LEU A 108 6.53 8.82 21.05
N TRP A 109 6.28 7.84 21.89
CA TRP A 109 5.96 6.48 21.44
C TRP A 109 4.46 6.27 21.45
N THR A 110 3.92 5.80 20.35
CA THR A 110 2.52 5.44 20.19
C THR A 110 2.40 3.99 19.77
N VAL A 111 1.24 3.38 19.99
CA VAL A 111 0.99 1.98 19.63
C VAL A 111 -0.18 1.87 18.68
N ASN A 112 -0.12 0.93 17.74
CA ASN A 112 -1.16 0.65 16.76
C ASN A 112 -1.83 -0.68 17.09
N PHE A 113 -3.16 -0.69 17.08
CA PHE A 113 -3.98 -1.90 17.28
C PHE A 113 -5.41 -1.64 16.78
N GLY A 114 -6.23 -2.67 16.69
CA GLY A 114 -7.56 -2.56 16.11
C GLY A 114 -8.70 -3.00 17.00
N THR A 115 -9.87 -3.01 16.41
CA THR A 115 -11.13 -3.45 16.97
C THR A 115 -11.01 -4.79 17.69
N GLY A 116 -11.47 -4.85 18.95
CA GLY A 116 -11.43 -6.05 19.80
C GLY A 116 -10.14 -6.24 20.59
N ALA A 117 -9.15 -5.33 20.47
CA ALA A 117 -7.93 -5.40 21.28
C ALA A 117 -8.20 -5.11 22.76
N ASN A 118 -7.46 -5.76 23.65
CA ASN A 118 -7.45 -5.44 25.08
C ASN A 118 -6.52 -4.23 25.29
N ILE A 119 -7.10 -3.09 25.65
CA ILE A 119 -6.40 -1.80 25.75
C ILE A 119 -5.27 -1.84 26.80
N ASP A 120 -5.51 -2.46 27.96
CA ASP A 120 -4.49 -2.52 29.02
C ASP A 120 -3.26 -3.33 28.58
N GLU A 121 -3.46 -4.44 27.90
CA GLU A 121 -2.34 -5.25 27.36
C GLU A 121 -1.58 -4.50 26.26
N GLN A 122 -2.27 -3.71 25.41
CA GLN A 122 -1.60 -2.93 24.36
C GLN A 122 -0.65 -1.86 24.95
N PHE A 123 -1.03 -1.22 26.05
CA PHE A 123 -0.22 -0.17 26.68
C PHE A 123 0.68 -0.65 27.82
N LYS A 124 0.58 -1.89 28.23
CA LYS A 124 1.31 -2.46 29.39
C LYS A 124 2.82 -2.24 29.30
N LYS A 125 3.43 -2.58 28.17
CA LYS A 125 4.88 -2.41 27.97
C LYS A 125 5.28 -0.95 27.92
N LEU A 126 4.49 -0.10 27.24
CA LEU A 126 4.74 1.35 27.19
C LEU A 126 4.72 1.96 28.60
N LYS A 127 3.69 1.70 29.36
CA LYS A 127 3.56 2.16 30.77
C LYS A 127 4.70 1.69 31.66
N SER A 128 5.18 0.46 31.47
CA SER A 128 6.30 -0.05 32.28
C SER A 128 7.63 0.66 31.99
N LEU A 129 7.82 1.14 30.76
CA LEU A 129 9.06 1.82 30.34
C LEU A 129 9.00 3.35 30.51
N ARG A 130 7.81 3.94 30.32
CA ARG A 130 7.55 5.38 30.41
C ARG A 130 6.23 5.64 31.14
N PRO A 131 6.18 5.52 32.48
CA PRO A 131 4.93 5.63 33.25
C PRO A 131 4.17 6.95 33.05
N GLU A 132 4.90 8.05 32.85
CA GLU A 132 4.31 9.41 32.75
C GLU A 132 4.07 9.84 31.28
N THR A 133 4.31 8.97 30.30
CA THR A 133 4.12 9.35 28.90
C THR A 133 2.62 9.46 28.55
N PRO A 134 2.23 10.46 27.76
CA PRO A 134 0.88 10.43 27.18
C PRO A 134 0.67 9.16 26.36
N MET A 135 -0.50 8.53 26.52
CA MET A 135 -0.86 7.33 25.78
C MET A 135 -1.65 7.71 24.52
N MET A 136 -1.27 7.14 23.39
CA MET A 136 -1.96 7.34 22.12
C MET A 136 -1.93 6.06 21.27
N CYS A 137 -3.10 5.70 20.74
CA CYS A 137 -3.23 4.77 19.62
C CYS A 137 -3.22 5.59 18.34
N SER A 138 -2.12 5.59 17.61
CA SER A 138 -1.96 6.41 16.39
C SER A 138 -2.64 5.81 15.17
N GLU A 139 -2.87 4.50 15.17
CA GLU A 139 -3.76 3.83 14.22
C GLU A 139 -4.66 2.86 14.98
N PHE A 140 -5.92 3.27 15.22
CA PHE A 140 -6.94 2.35 15.66
C PHE A 140 -7.70 1.80 14.46
N TRP A 141 -7.48 0.53 14.14
CA TRP A 141 -8.04 -0.10 12.95
C TRP A 141 -9.52 -0.39 13.11
N SER A 142 -10.35 0.43 12.44
CA SER A 142 -11.82 0.33 12.46
C SER A 142 -12.36 -0.85 11.66
N GLY A 143 -11.58 -1.39 10.74
CA GLY A 143 -11.86 -2.49 9.85
C GLY A 143 -10.59 -3.13 9.33
N TRP A 144 -10.60 -3.56 8.07
CA TRP A 144 -9.43 -4.03 7.34
C TRP A 144 -9.65 -3.92 5.83
N PHE A 145 -8.58 -3.94 5.05
CA PHE A 145 -8.67 -3.92 3.60
C PHE A 145 -8.86 -5.32 3.01
N ASP A 146 -9.50 -5.35 1.85
CA ASP A 146 -9.80 -6.59 1.14
C ASP A 146 -8.61 -7.11 0.33
N HIS A 147 -8.56 -8.43 0.20
CA HIS A 147 -7.62 -9.11 -0.66
C HIS A 147 -8.35 -9.76 -1.83
N TRP A 148 -7.72 -9.73 -2.99
CA TRP A 148 -8.26 -10.30 -4.21
C TRP A 148 -8.63 -11.78 -4.05
N GLY A 149 -9.91 -12.09 -4.34
CA GLY A 149 -10.45 -13.45 -4.26
C GLY A 149 -10.72 -13.98 -2.85
N ARG A 150 -10.66 -13.13 -1.81
CA ARG A 150 -11.06 -13.47 -0.44
C ARG A 150 -12.43 -12.86 -0.09
N LYS A 151 -12.98 -13.29 1.03
CA LYS A 151 -14.21 -12.72 1.60
C LYS A 151 -13.95 -11.26 2.00
N HIS A 152 -14.96 -10.41 1.79
CA HIS A 152 -14.95 -9.03 2.26
C HIS A 152 -14.72 -8.95 3.78
N GLU A 153 -13.77 -8.12 4.19
CA GLU A 153 -13.40 -7.91 5.57
C GLU A 153 -14.40 -6.97 6.25
N THR A 154 -14.89 -7.39 7.41
CA THR A 154 -15.79 -6.57 8.23
C THR A 154 -15.43 -6.69 9.71
N ARG A 155 -15.71 -5.64 10.46
CA ARG A 155 -15.58 -5.62 11.93
C ARG A 155 -16.89 -5.12 12.55
N ASP A 156 -17.28 -5.71 13.67
CA ASP A 156 -18.50 -5.32 14.36
C ASP A 156 -18.42 -3.88 14.87
N ALA A 157 -19.46 -3.09 14.58
CA ALA A 157 -19.52 -1.69 14.92
C ALA A 157 -19.54 -1.45 16.45
N ALA A 158 -20.29 -2.26 17.19
CA ALA A 158 -20.37 -2.12 18.64
C ALA A 158 -19.04 -2.45 19.33
N THR A 159 -18.32 -3.45 18.83
CA THR A 159 -16.97 -3.81 19.31
C THR A 159 -15.97 -2.69 19.02
N MET A 160 -16.02 -2.08 17.84
CA MET A 160 -15.18 -0.92 17.49
C MET A 160 -15.43 0.25 18.44
N VAL A 161 -16.70 0.63 18.62
CA VAL A 161 -17.11 1.75 19.47
C VAL A 161 -16.77 1.51 20.95
N SER A 162 -16.93 0.26 21.42
CA SER A 162 -16.53 -0.13 22.77
C SER A 162 -15.02 0.06 23.01
N GLY A 163 -14.17 -0.31 22.04
CA GLY A 163 -12.72 -0.08 22.13
C GLY A 163 -12.35 1.40 22.18
N ILE A 164 -13.04 2.25 21.41
CA ILE A 164 -12.83 3.71 21.45
C ILE A 164 -13.30 4.28 22.79
N LYS A 165 -14.47 3.87 23.28
CA LYS A 165 -14.95 4.26 24.60
C LYS A 165 -13.94 3.90 25.70
N ASP A 166 -13.39 2.72 25.62
CA ASP A 166 -12.42 2.22 26.59
C ASP A 166 -11.14 3.07 26.61
N MET A 167 -10.68 3.54 25.45
CA MET A 167 -9.57 4.51 25.37
C MET A 167 -9.94 5.87 25.94
N LEU A 168 -11.11 6.41 25.60
CA LEU A 168 -11.58 7.71 26.11
C LEU A 168 -11.74 7.70 27.64
N ASP A 169 -12.33 6.66 28.21
CA ASP A 169 -12.49 6.51 29.67
C ASP A 169 -11.14 6.45 30.42
N ARG A 170 -10.06 6.07 29.74
CA ARG A 170 -8.68 6.03 30.26
C ARG A 170 -7.84 7.24 29.88
N ASN A 171 -8.44 8.27 29.27
CA ASN A 171 -7.74 9.44 28.77
C ASN A 171 -6.61 9.08 27.78
N ILE A 172 -6.87 8.12 26.89
CA ILE A 172 -5.96 7.70 25.81
C ILE A 172 -6.40 8.37 24.52
N SER A 173 -5.49 9.07 23.86
CA SER A 173 -5.74 9.66 22.55
C SER A 173 -5.78 8.58 21.47
N PHE A 174 -6.57 8.79 20.43
CA PHE A 174 -6.62 7.87 19.30
C PHE A 174 -6.75 8.59 17.97
N SER A 175 -6.33 7.93 16.91
CA SER A 175 -6.55 8.30 15.52
C SER A 175 -7.12 7.09 14.78
N LEU A 176 -8.25 7.26 14.09
CA LEU A 176 -8.85 6.16 13.33
C LEU A 176 -8.04 5.87 12.06
N TYR A 177 -7.72 4.62 11.86
CA TYR A 177 -7.22 4.09 10.61
C TYR A 177 -8.15 2.95 10.14
N MET A 178 -9.15 3.18 9.26
CA MET A 178 -9.46 4.43 8.55
C MET A 178 -10.80 4.98 9.04
N THR A 179 -10.97 6.31 9.00
CA THR A 179 -12.29 6.93 9.06
C THR A 179 -13.02 6.81 7.71
N HIS A 180 -12.26 6.95 6.63
CA HIS A 180 -12.65 6.74 5.24
C HIS A 180 -11.46 6.13 4.49
N GLY A 181 -11.62 4.95 3.95
CA GLY A 181 -10.53 4.24 3.27
C GLY A 181 -10.29 4.71 1.83
N GLY A 182 -11.37 4.93 1.07
CA GLY A 182 -11.32 5.39 -0.31
C GLY A 182 -10.97 4.29 -1.32
N THR A 183 -10.46 4.71 -2.47
CA THR A 183 -10.16 3.83 -3.61
C THR A 183 -8.69 3.95 -4.00
N THR A 184 -8.00 2.83 -4.12
CA THR A 184 -6.67 2.75 -4.71
C THR A 184 -6.82 2.61 -6.23
N PHE A 185 -6.87 3.73 -6.95
CA PHE A 185 -7.15 3.76 -8.37
C PHE A 185 -6.06 3.07 -9.20
N GLY A 186 -6.49 2.47 -10.32
CA GLY A 186 -5.60 1.85 -11.29
C GLY A 186 -4.75 0.72 -10.69
N TRP A 187 -3.43 0.81 -10.84
CA TRP A 187 -2.46 -0.22 -10.46
C TRP A 187 -1.69 0.10 -9.17
N TRP A 188 -2.19 1.02 -8.35
CA TRP A 188 -1.50 1.48 -7.14
C TRP A 188 -1.74 0.59 -5.91
N GLY A 189 -2.56 -0.45 -6.05
CA GLY A 189 -2.73 -1.47 -5.02
C GLY A 189 -1.42 -2.20 -4.73
N GLY A 190 -1.24 -2.60 -3.48
CA GLY A 190 -0.10 -3.38 -3.03
C GLY A 190 -0.45 -4.84 -2.78
N ALA A 191 0.44 -5.51 -2.04
CA ALA A 191 0.22 -6.87 -1.57
C ALA A 191 0.87 -7.08 -0.21
N ASN A 192 0.30 -7.95 0.61
CA ASN A 192 0.91 -8.40 1.85
C ASN A 192 1.84 -9.59 1.64
N ASN A 193 2.81 -9.72 2.54
CA ASN A 193 3.76 -10.80 2.66
C ASN A 193 3.83 -11.28 4.14
N PRO A 194 4.38 -12.46 4.45
CA PRO A 194 5.21 -13.35 3.60
C PRO A 194 4.41 -14.18 2.59
N ALA A 195 3.14 -14.50 2.85
CA ALA A 195 2.29 -15.11 1.83
C ALA A 195 1.73 -14.01 0.93
N TYR A 196 2.09 -14.04 -0.36
CA TYR A 196 1.61 -13.06 -1.32
C TYR A 196 0.08 -12.98 -1.33
N SER A 197 -0.46 -11.81 -1.06
CA SER A 197 -1.89 -11.55 -1.00
C SER A 197 -2.17 -10.17 -1.58
N ALA A 198 -2.59 -10.15 -2.85
CA ALA A 198 -2.89 -8.90 -3.57
C ALA A 198 -4.09 -8.18 -2.97
N MET A 199 -3.99 -6.87 -2.82
CA MET A 199 -5.11 -6.01 -2.40
C MET A 199 -6.06 -5.75 -3.57
N CYS A 200 -7.32 -5.43 -3.25
CA CYS A 200 -8.28 -4.90 -4.21
C CYS A 200 -8.06 -3.40 -4.45
N SER A 201 -8.65 -2.86 -5.53
CA SER A 201 -8.69 -1.41 -5.76
C SER A 201 -9.55 -0.70 -4.72
N SER A 202 -10.66 -1.30 -4.29
CA SER A 202 -11.43 -0.79 -3.16
C SER A 202 -10.60 -0.87 -1.88
N TYR A 203 -10.48 0.25 -1.19
CA TYR A 203 -9.93 0.35 0.15
C TYR A 203 -11.04 0.76 1.12
N ASP A 204 -12.23 0.16 0.96
CA ASP A 204 -13.43 0.44 1.75
C ASP A 204 -13.14 0.35 3.27
N TYR A 205 -12.33 -0.62 3.66
CA TYR A 205 -11.85 -0.81 5.01
C TYR A 205 -12.94 -1.13 6.05
N ASP A 206 -14.20 -1.30 5.59
CA ASP A 206 -15.36 -1.32 6.49
C ASP A 206 -15.36 -0.11 7.44
N ALA A 207 -14.98 1.04 6.90
CA ALA A 207 -14.77 2.28 7.65
C ALA A 207 -16.09 2.95 8.07
N PRO A 208 -16.07 3.88 9.05
CA PRO A 208 -17.25 4.68 9.42
C PRO A 208 -17.85 5.48 8.27
N ILE A 209 -17.02 5.93 7.31
CA ILE A 209 -17.47 6.55 6.05
C ILE A 209 -17.13 5.59 4.92
N SER A 210 -18.12 5.20 4.13
CA SER A 210 -17.95 4.26 3.01
C SER A 210 -17.07 4.83 1.90
N GLU A 211 -16.61 3.96 0.99
CA GLU A 211 -15.82 4.36 -0.18
C GLU A 211 -16.50 5.45 -1.01
N ALA A 212 -17.84 5.44 -1.12
CA ALA A 212 -18.64 6.45 -1.79
C ALA A 212 -18.86 7.75 -0.99
N GLY A 213 -18.31 7.86 0.22
CA GLY A 213 -18.48 9.03 1.09
C GLY A 213 -19.77 9.01 1.91
N TRP A 214 -20.46 7.90 2.02
CA TRP A 214 -21.69 7.77 2.78
C TRP A 214 -21.41 7.36 4.23
N THR A 215 -22.18 7.93 5.16
CA THR A 215 -22.14 7.52 6.57
C THR A 215 -22.68 6.10 6.73
N THR A 216 -21.99 5.30 7.53
CA THR A 216 -22.37 3.92 7.85
C THR A 216 -22.95 3.79 9.27
N PRO A 217 -23.48 2.62 9.66
CA PRO A 217 -23.85 2.39 11.05
C PRO A 217 -22.71 2.64 12.05
N LYS A 218 -21.45 2.35 11.69
CA LYS A 218 -20.28 2.67 12.52
C LYS A 218 -20.12 4.16 12.76
N TYR A 219 -20.36 5.00 11.74
CA TYR A 219 -20.30 6.44 11.86
C TYR A 219 -21.30 6.95 12.92
N PHE A 220 -22.55 6.51 12.85
CA PHE A 220 -23.58 6.99 13.76
C PHE A 220 -23.34 6.50 15.19
N GLN A 221 -22.96 5.24 15.39
CA GLN A 221 -22.63 4.73 16.72
C GLN A 221 -21.42 5.47 17.33
N LEU A 222 -20.38 5.73 16.53
CA LEU A 222 -19.23 6.52 16.99
C LEU A 222 -19.63 7.97 17.31
N ARG A 223 -20.45 8.60 16.45
CA ARG A 223 -20.99 9.95 16.71
C ARG A 223 -21.75 10.01 18.03
N ASP A 224 -22.60 9.03 18.30
CA ASP A 224 -23.37 8.97 19.55
C ASP A 224 -22.49 8.74 20.79
N LEU A 225 -21.42 7.97 20.66
CA LEU A 225 -20.40 7.87 21.71
C LEU A 225 -19.72 9.23 21.93
N LEU A 226 -19.21 9.87 20.89
CA LEU A 226 -18.43 11.12 21.01
C LEU A 226 -19.24 12.28 21.61
N LYS A 227 -20.58 12.31 21.41
CA LYS A 227 -21.45 13.31 22.06
C LYS A 227 -21.32 13.30 23.59
N GLN A 228 -20.98 12.17 24.20
CA GLN A 228 -20.84 12.02 25.65
C GLN A 228 -19.55 12.64 26.20
N TYR A 229 -18.59 12.95 25.32
CA TYR A 229 -17.28 13.50 25.69
C TYR A 229 -17.07 14.93 25.19
N LEU A 230 -18.12 15.56 24.64
CA LEU A 230 -18.06 16.97 24.23
C LEU A 230 -17.99 17.88 25.46
N PRO A 231 -17.25 18.98 25.39
CA PRO A 231 -17.34 20.05 26.37
C PRO A 231 -18.77 20.59 26.49
N GLU A 232 -19.11 21.12 27.67
CA GLU A 232 -20.43 21.70 27.92
C GLU A 232 -20.72 22.83 26.90
N GLY A 233 -21.89 22.76 26.28
CA GLY A 233 -22.33 23.74 25.27
C GLY A 233 -21.87 23.45 23.84
N GLU A 234 -21.02 22.48 23.63
CA GLU A 234 -20.62 22.07 22.27
C GLU A 234 -21.57 21.02 21.68
N THR A 235 -21.72 21.06 20.35
CA THR A 235 -22.53 20.11 19.59
C THR A 235 -21.79 19.65 18.35
N LEU A 236 -22.02 18.41 17.92
CA LEU A 236 -21.51 17.90 16.65
C LEU A 236 -22.34 18.46 15.48
N PRO A 237 -21.72 18.88 14.39
CA PRO A 237 -22.45 19.30 13.19
C PRO A 237 -23.28 18.15 12.62
N GLU A 238 -24.35 18.45 11.91
CA GLU A 238 -25.12 17.41 11.24
C GLU A 238 -24.33 16.80 10.08
N PRO A 239 -24.43 15.47 9.86
CA PRO A 239 -23.81 14.85 8.71
C PRO A 239 -24.38 15.42 7.40
N PRO A 240 -23.54 15.56 6.35
CA PRO A 240 -24.06 15.95 5.05
C PRO A 240 -25.02 14.91 4.49
N ALA A 241 -25.94 15.33 3.64
CA ALA A 241 -26.80 14.42 2.91
C ALA A 241 -25.99 13.48 2.01
N GLN A 242 -26.45 12.25 1.88
CA GLN A 242 -25.81 11.29 0.98
C GLN A 242 -25.93 11.75 -0.48
N PHE A 243 -24.88 11.56 -1.25
CA PHE A 243 -24.90 11.81 -2.69
C PHE A 243 -25.88 10.85 -3.38
N PRO A 244 -26.63 11.32 -4.39
CA PRO A 244 -27.54 10.45 -5.13
C PRO A 244 -26.75 9.43 -5.96
N VAL A 245 -27.33 8.24 -6.12
CA VAL A 245 -26.87 7.23 -7.07
C VAL A 245 -27.52 7.51 -8.41
N ILE A 246 -26.73 7.50 -9.48
CA ILE A 246 -27.24 7.59 -10.85
C ILE A 246 -27.36 6.20 -11.47
N SER A 247 -28.38 6.00 -12.31
CA SER A 247 -28.48 4.82 -13.15
C SER A 247 -27.94 5.15 -14.53
N VAL A 248 -26.97 4.35 -14.99
CA VAL A 248 -26.44 4.48 -16.35
C VAL A 248 -27.15 3.43 -17.22
N PRO A 249 -27.79 3.81 -18.34
CA PRO A 249 -28.43 2.86 -19.25
C PRO A 249 -27.38 1.98 -19.91
N ALA A 250 -27.79 0.86 -20.46
CA ALA A 250 -26.93 -0.01 -21.25
C ALA A 250 -26.32 0.78 -22.41
N ILE A 251 -24.99 0.72 -22.55
CA ILE A 251 -24.25 1.36 -23.62
C ILE A 251 -23.79 0.27 -24.60
N THR A 252 -23.96 0.53 -25.89
CA THR A 252 -23.41 -0.33 -26.93
C THR A 252 -22.09 0.30 -27.38
N GLU A 253 -21.00 -0.44 -27.25
CA GLU A 253 -19.69 -0.02 -27.76
C GLU A 253 -19.61 -0.31 -29.26
N TRP A 254 -19.21 0.69 -30.04
CA TRP A 254 -19.06 0.59 -31.49
C TRP A 254 -17.59 0.52 -31.91
N GLU A 255 -16.71 1.00 -31.08
CA GLU A 255 -15.28 1.07 -31.37
C GLU A 255 -14.51 0.21 -30.37
N VAL A 256 -13.64 -0.65 -30.89
CA VAL A 256 -12.74 -1.49 -30.11
C VAL A 256 -11.33 -1.38 -30.68
N ALA A 257 -10.35 -1.36 -29.80
CA ALA A 257 -8.93 -1.38 -30.16
C ALA A 257 -8.29 -2.61 -29.51
N PRO A 258 -8.18 -3.74 -30.22
CA PRO A 258 -7.56 -4.95 -29.69
C PRO A 258 -6.11 -4.65 -29.25
N LEU A 259 -5.72 -5.14 -28.08
CA LEU A 259 -4.42 -4.83 -27.47
C LEU A 259 -3.25 -5.20 -28.41
N PHE A 260 -3.27 -6.40 -28.98
CA PHE A 260 -2.17 -6.90 -29.82
C PHE A 260 -2.03 -6.19 -31.16
N ASP A 261 -3.10 -5.54 -31.64
CA ASP A 261 -3.08 -4.73 -32.87
C ASP A 261 -2.56 -3.29 -32.63
N ASN A 262 -2.48 -2.90 -31.35
CA ASN A 262 -2.16 -1.54 -30.91
C ASN A 262 -0.95 -1.47 -29.97
N LEU A 263 -0.05 -2.44 -30.05
CA LEU A 263 1.16 -2.46 -29.22
C LEU A 263 2.09 -1.30 -29.56
N PRO A 264 2.78 -0.71 -28.56
CA PRO A 264 3.82 0.27 -28.80
C PRO A 264 5.04 -0.37 -29.50
N GLN A 265 5.96 0.46 -29.97
CA GLN A 265 7.19 -0.02 -30.58
C GLN A 265 7.99 -0.86 -29.58
N ALA A 266 8.36 -2.08 -29.97
CA ALA A 266 9.13 -2.98 -29.15
C ALA A 266 10.57 -2.46 -28.92
N LYS A 267 11.06 -2.65 -27.70
CA LYS A 267 12.46 -2.45 -27.32
C LYS A 267 13.14 -3.81 -27.26
N GLN A 268 14.33 -3.92 -27.86
CA GLN A 268 15.12 -5.15 -27.84
C GLN A 268 16.11 -5.14 -26.67
N THR A 269 16.22 -6.26 -25.99
CA THR A 269 17.18 -6.49 -24.91
C THR A 269 17.80 -7.87 -25.03
N GLU A 270 18.99 -8.05 -24.51
CA GLU A 270 19.65 -9.38 -24.46
C GLU A 270 18.99 -10.28 -23.44
N ASP A 271 18.60 -9.72 -22.29
CA ASP A 271 17.97 -10.41 -21.18
C ASP A 271 16.58 -9.87 -20.88
N ILE A 272 15.75 -10.65 -20.19
CA ILE A 272 14.47 -10.21 -19.64
C ILE A 272 14.74 -9.18 -18.54
N LYS A 273 14.13 -8.01 -18.66
CA LYS A 273 14.26 -6.91 -17.70
C LYS A 273 12.88 -6.56 -17.11
N PRO A 274 12.79 -6.15 -15.84
CA PRO A 274 11.55 -5.69 -15.25
C PRO A 274 11.10 -4.37 -15.88
N MET A 275 9.78 -4.10 -15.78
CA MET A 275 9.16 -2.95 -16.45
C MET A 275 9.72 -1.60 -15.98
N GLU A 276 10.20 -1.50 -14.76
CA GLU A 276 10.77 -0.27 -14.19
C GLU A 276 12.01 0.21 -14.96
N LEU A 277 12.78 -0.71 -15.54
CA LEU A 277 13.93 -0.36 -16.39
C LEU A 277 13.53 0.23 -17.75
N PHE A 278 12.25 0.09 -18.12
CA PHE A 278 11.68 0.70 -19.33
C PHE A 278 10.85 1.96 -19.01
N ASP A 279 11.02 2.55 -17.82
CA ASP A 279 10.27 3.71 -17.36
C ASP A 279 8.76 3.45 -17.21
N GLN A 280 8.39 2.21 -16.90
CA GLN A 280 7.02 1.82 -16.61
C GLN A 280 6.93 1.34 -15.16
N GLY A 281 6.11 2.00 -14.35
CA GLY A 281 6.00 1.69 -12.91
C GLY A 281 4.80 0.82 -12.55
N TRP A 282 3.87 0.60 -13.48
CA TRP A 282 2.62 -0.14 -13.28
C TRP A 282 2.02 -0.61 -14.61
N GLY A 283 1.03 -1.48 -14.53
CA GLY A 283 0.32 -2.01 -15.69
C GLY A 283 0.86 -3.35 -16.13
N SER A 284 0.95 -3.55 -17.43
CA SER A 284 1.39 -4.82 -18.04
C SER A 284 2.60 -4.61 -18.94
N ILE A 285 3.46 -5.60 -19.00
CA ILE A 285 4.58 -5.66 -19.94
C ILE A 285 4.43 -6.92 -20.79
N LEU A 286 4.70 -6.80 -22.09
CA LEU A 286 4.73 -7.91 -23.03
C LEU A 286 6.16 -8.28 -23.33
N TYR A 287 6.57 -9.49 -22.98
CA TYR A 287 7.84 -10.09 -23.38
C TYR A 287 7.61 -10.95 -24.61
N ARG A 288 8.42 -10.78 -25.65
CA ARG A 288 8.30 -11.51 -26.90
C ARG A 288 9.65 -12.06 -27.35
N THR A 289 9.67 -13.32 -27.77
CA THR A 289 10.86 -13.94 -28.36
C THR A 289 10.49 -14.85 -29.51
N THR A 290 11.45 -15.13 -30.39
CA THR A 290 11.32 -16.10 -31.50
C THR A 290 12.09 -17.37 -31.15
N LEU A 291 11.43 -18.51 -31.25
CA LEU A 291 12.07 -19.80 -30.96
C LEU A 291 13.12 -20.13 -32.04
N LYS A 292 14.35 -20.43 -31.61
CA LYS A 292 15.47 -20.82 -32.48
C LYS A 292 15.47 -22.31 -32.81
N GLU A 293 14.71 -23.10 -32.08
CA GLU A 293 14.55 -24.55 -32.23
C GLU A 293 13.15 -25.00 -31.78
N ASP A 294 12.77 -26.24 -32.07
CA ASP A 294 11.53 -26.82 -31.58
C ASP A 294 11.61 -27.01 -30.07
N VAL A 295 10.61 -26.54 -29.34
CA VAL A 295 10.56 -26.59 -27.88
C VAL A 295 9.41 -27.47 -27.41
N LYS A 296 9.68 -28.37 -26.47
CA LYS A 296 8.71 -29.22 -25.79
C LYS A 296 9.10 -29.35 -24.31
N GLY A 297 8.14 -29.57 -23.46
CA GLY A 297 8.39 -29.81 -22.04
C GLY A 297 7.63 -28.84 -21.14
N ILE A 298 8.32 -28.22 -20.22
CA ILE A 298 7.74 -27.31 -19.21
C ILE A 298 8.39 -25.94 -19.36
N LEU A 299 7.57 -24.93 -19.62
CA LEU A 299 8.01 -23.55 -19.48
C LEU A 299 8.06 -23.23 -17.98
N HIS A 300 9.16 -22.66 -17.52
CA HIS A 300 9.33 -22.15 -16.17
C HIS A 300 9.64 -20.66 -16.21
N ILE A 301 8.97 -19.88 -15.36
CA ILE A 301 9.22 -18.45 -15.17
C ILE A 301 9.49 -18.22 -13.70
N ASP A 302 10.74 -17.89 -13.35
CA ASP A 302 11.20 -17.81 -11.95
C ASP A 302 10.43 -16.78 -11.13
N GLU A 303 10.11 -15.62 -11.73
CA GLU A 303 9.52 -14.49 -11.03
C GLU A 303 8.31 -13.92 -11.80
N VAL A 304 7.16 -14.57 -11.64
CA VAL A 304 5.89 -14.01 -12.13
C VAL A 304 5.42 -12.91 -11.18
N HIS A 305 5.37 -11.67 -11.65
CA HIS A 305 4.91 -10.49 -10.87
C HIS A 305 3.80 -9.74 -11.62
N ASP A 306 2.53 -10.17 -11.41
CA ASP A 306 2.03 -11.19 -10.45
C ASP A 306 1.14 -12.22 -11.18
N TRP A 307 0.75 -11.91 -12.41
CA TRP A 307 -0.12 -12.68 -13.28
C TRP A 307 0.44 -12.68 -14.68
N ALA A 308 0.63 -13.84 -15.28
CA ALA A 308 1.09 -13.95 -16.65
C ALA A 308 0.13 -14.77 -17.52
N GLN A 309 -0.02 -14.37 -18.77
CA GLN A 309 -0.64 -15.14 -19.83
C GLN A 309 0.43 -15.50 -20.84
N VAL A 310 0.50 -16.77 -21.21
CA VAL A 310 1.50 -17.28 -22.16
C VAL A 310 0.82 -17.59 -23.48
N PHE A 311 1.35 -17.04 -24.55
CA PHE A 311 0.84 -17.25 -25.90
C PHE A 311 1.92 -17.85 -26.82
N ALA A 312 1.50 -18.60 -27.81
CA ALA A 312 2.33 -18.96 -28.96
C ALA A 312 1.55 -18.63 -30.24
N ASP A 313 2.11 -17.77 -31.07
CA ASP A 313 1.47 -17.32 -32.32
C ASP A 313 0.03 -16.79 -32.12
N GLY A 314 -0.18 -16.00 -31.07
CA GLY A 314 -1.48 -15.44 -30.72
C GLY A 314 -2.45 -16.43 -30.05
N LYS A 315 -2.09 -17.73 -29.92
CA LYS A 315 -2.90 -18.74 -29.22
C LYS A 315 -2.52 -18.81 -27.76
N LEU A 316 -3.49 -18.58 -26.85
CA LEU A 316 -3.27 -18.72 -25.42
C LEU A 316 -2.93 -20.19 -25.07
N LEU A 317 -1.74 -20.41 -24.49
CA LEU A 317 -1.29 -21.70 -23.99
C LEU A 317 -1.69 -21.96 -22.55
N GLY A 318 -1.65 -20.91 -21.70
CA GLY A 318 -1.99 -21.02 -20.30
C GLY A 318 -1.76 -19.72 -19.53
N ARG A 319 -1.94 -19.83 -18.21
CA ARG A 319 -1.80 -18.73 -17.27
C ARG A 319 -0.94 -19.16 -16.10
N LEU A 320 -0.23 -18.20 -15.51
CA LEU A 320 0.55 -18.38 -14.30
C LEU A 320 0.08 -17.36 -13.26
N ASP A 321 -0.05 -17.79 -12.01
CA ASP A 321 -0.61 -16.98 -10.93
C ASP A 321 0.25 -17.09 -9.67
N ARG A 322 0.93 -16.00 -9.32
CA ARG A 322 1.77 -15.92 -8.12
C ARG A 322 1.02 -16.25 -6.83
N ARG A 323 -0.28 -15.92 -6.72
CA ARG A 323 -1.10 -16.23 -5.54
C ARG A 323 -1.20 -17.72 -5.26
N ARG A 324 -1.06 -18.54 -6.32
CA ARG A 324 -1.14 -20.01 -6.26
C ARG A 324 0.22 -20.69 -6.31
N GLY A 325 1.30 -19.90 -6.45
CA GLY A 325 2.63 -20.45 -6.67
C GLY A 325 2.79 -21.13 -8.03
N GLU A 326 2.00 -20.71 -9.02
CA GLU A 326 2.03 -21.27 -10.37
C GLU A 326 3.11 -20.56 -11.20
N PHE A 327 4.29 -21.16 -11.26
CA PHE A 327 5.45 -20.63 -12.01
C PHE A 327 5.82 -21.52 -13.20
N THR A 328 5.11 -22.62 -13.43
CA THR A 328 5.38 -23.58 -14.49
C THR A 328 4.16 -23.83 -15.37
N LEU A 329 4.39 -23.95 -16.68
CA LEU A 329 3.35 -24.29 -17.65
C LEU A 329 3.81 -25.48 -18.52
N PRO A 330 3.20 -26.66 -18.39
CA PRO A 330 3.44 -27.78 -19.30
C PRO A 330 2.98 -27.45 -20.72
N LEU A 331 3.89 -27.55 -21.70
CA LEU A 331 3.57 -27.40 -23.11
C LEU A 331 2.92 -28.67 -23.63
N LYS A 332 1.62 -28.62 -23.94
CA LYS A 332 0.84 -29.79 -24.42
C LYS A 332 1.31 -30.28 -25.77
N GLU A 333 1.86 -29.38 -26.59
CA GLU A 333 2.33 -29.66 -27.95
C GLU A 333 3.76 -29.14 -28.10
N THR A 334 4.49 -29.67 -29.09
CA THR A 334 5.79 -29.11 -29.47
C THR A 334 5.59 -27.77 -30.14
N LEU A 335 6.14 -26.71 -29.55
CA LEU A 335 6.21 -25.41 -30.19
C LEU A 335 7.29 -25.42 -31.29
N LYS A 336 6.92 -25.11 -32.49
CA LYS A 336 7.81 -25.22 -33.67
C LYS A 336 8.73 -24.00 -33.80
N LYS A 337 9.98 -24.27 -34.11
CA LYS A 337 10.91 -23.24 -34.57
C LYS A 337 10.27 -22.48 -35.73
N ARG A 338 10.27 -21.15 -35.68
CA ARG A 338 9.97 -20.31 -36.83
C ARG A 338 11.23 -19.63 -37.28
N TYR A 339 11.58 -19.90 -38.52
CA TYR A 339 12.62 -19.19 -39.28
C TYR A 339 12.01 -17.92 -39.86
N THR A 340 12.48 -16.75 -39.46
CA THR A 340 12.16 -15.49 -40.12
C THR A 340 13.29 -15.19 -41.10
N PRO A 341 13.12 -15.45 -42.40
CA PRO A 341 13.99 -14.84 -43.39
C PRO A 341 13.68 -13.34 -43.39
N GLY A 342 14.69 -12.52 -43.48
CA GLY A 342 14.57 -11.08 -43.38
C GLY A 342 13.44 -10.48 -44.21
N TYR A 343 12.67 -9.61 -43.59
CA TYR A 343 11.82 -8.55 -44.11
C TYR A 343 10.79 -8.88 -45.19
N SER A 344 9.59 -9.16 -44.83
CA SER A 344 8.35 -8.48 -45.26
C SER A 344 7.12 -9.29 -44.86
N GLY A 345 6.16 -8.66 -44.13
CA GLY A 345 4.74 -9.09 -44.05
C GLY A 345 4.43 -10.18 -43.05
N ARG A 346 3.77 -9.79 -41.98
CA ARG A 346 2.80 -10.51 -41.14
C ARG A 346 2.87 -12.05 -41.13
N SER A 347 3.63 -12.62 -40.25
CA SER A 347 3.36 -13.91 -39.57
C SER A 347 4.52 -14.27 -38.65
N ASP A 348 4.58 -13.67 -37.51
CA ASP A 348 5.68 -13.90 -36.60
C ASP A 348 5.24 -14.88 -35.52
N GLY A 349 5.89 -16.03 -35.50
CA GLY A 349 5.79 -16.96 -34.41
C GLY A 349 6.52 -16.41 -33.20
N THR A 350 5.78 -15.79 -32.31
CA THR A 350 6.30 -15.24 -31.06
C THR A 350 5.71 -15.99 -29.88
N CYS A 351 6.53 -16.28 -28.89
CA CYS A 351 6.04 -16.64 -27.57
C CYS A 351 5.87 -15.33 -26.80
N GLU A 352 4.67 -15.05 -26.32
CA GLU A 352 4.32 -13.84 -25.60
C GLU A 352 4.05 -14.21 -24.12
N LEU A 353 4.72 -13.52 -23.20
CA LEU A 353 4.64 -13.74 -21.75
C LEU A 353 3.91 -12.62 -21.04
#